data_8a050861b0ccf8557aebda0a96f3b91e
#
_entry.id   8a050861b0ccf8557aebda0a96f3b91e
#
_cell.length_a   1.000
_cell.length_b   1.000
_cell.length_c   1.000
_cell.angle_alpha   90.00
_cell.angle_beta   90.00
_cell.angle_gamma   90.00
#
_symmetry.space_group_name_H-M   'P 1'
#
loop_
_entity.id
_entity.type
_entity.pdbx_description
1 polymer ?
#
loop_
_entity_poly.entity_id
_entity_poly.type
_entity_poly.pdbx_seq_one_letter_code
_entity_poly.pdbx_strand_id
1 'polypeptide(L)'
;MQPKKNIILGKTKFFLFCFFLFFFLQTTSYSNESLFGKFVEIKILDKVNSKNSTLVLKIGEEQKFKNLSIKALKCKNSEFDDNPEITAYLQVKDNNIKNKDKVFTFNGWTFASSPTLNPFDHPIYDIWLKKCFN
;
A
#
# COMPACT_ATOMS: atom_id res chain seq x y z
N MET A 1 75.52 3.52 -17.98
CA MET A 1 74.13 3.58 -18.47
C MET A 1 73.20 2.98 -17.41
N GLN A 2 72.47 3.83 -16.71
CA GLN A 2 71.44 3.34 -15.73
C GLN A 2 70.07 3.40 -16.38
N PRO A 3 69.22 2.38 -16.24
CA PRO A 3 67.89 2.44 -16.78
C PRO A 3 66.97 3.30 -15.89
N LYS A 4 66.31 4.29 -16.48
CA LYS A 4 65.27 5.10 -15.82
C LYS A 4 64.08 4.20 -15.49
N LYS A 5 63.86 4.00 -14.19
CA LYS A 5 62.63 3.39 -13.67
C LYS A 5 61.46 4.38 -13.79
N ASN A 6 60.62 4.21 -14.78
CA ASN A 6 59.36 4.94 -14.84
C ASN A 6 58.37 4.37 -13.78
N ILE A 7 58.32 5.06 -12.66
CA ILE A 7 57.34 4.74 -11.61
C ILE A 7 55.99 5.32 -12.05
N ILE A 8 55.10 4.49 -12.55
CA ILE A 8 53.69 4.84 -12.80
C ILE A 8 52.96 4.79 -11.46
N LEU A 9 53.13 5.86 -10.66
CA LEU A 9 52.61 5.94 -9.29
C LEU A 9 51.25 6.65 -9.21
N GLY A 10 50.52 6.81 -10.32
CA GLY A 10 49.31 7.62 -10.35
C GLY A 10 47.99 6.80 -10.48
N LYS A 11 48.02 5.70 -11.20
CA LYS A 11 46.76 4.98 -11.55
C LYS A 11 46.20 4.10 -10.45
N THR A 12 47.01 3.48 -9.64
CA THR A 12 46.55 2.59 -8.56
C THR A 12 45.94 3.35 -7.38
N LYS A 13 46.49 4.53 -7.02
CA LYS A 13 45.92 5.38 -5.96
C LYS A 13 44.56 6.00 -6.37
N PHE A 14 44.44 6.36 -7.65
CA PHE A 14 43.17 6.85 -8.19
C PHE A 14 42.09 5.74 -8.19
N PHE A 15 42.47 4.51 -8.56
CA PHE A 15 41.56 3.36 -8.56
C PHE A 15 41.11 3.00 -7.13
N LEU A 16 42.03 3.02 -6.16
CA LEU A 16 41.71 2.82 -4.75
C LEU A 16 40.80 3.93 -4.18
N PHE A 17 41.04 5.18 -4.58
CA PHE A 17 40.19 6.29 -4.16
C PHE A 17 38.77 6.20 -4.74
N CYS A 18 38.62 5.84 -6.02
CA CYS A 18 37.33 5.61 -6.65
C CYS A 18 36.60 4.40 -6.04
N PHE A 19 37.33 3.32 -5.70
CA PHE A 19 36.76 2.16 -5.05
C PHE A 19 36.28 2.48 -3.64
N PHE A 20 37.00 3.31 -2.90
CA PHE A 20 36.62 3.78 -1.57
C PHE A 20 35.40 4.71 -1.63
N LEU A 21 35.33 5.59 -2.62
CA LEU A 21 34.18 6.48 -2.87
C LEU A 21 32.93 5.70 -3.22
N PHE A 22 33.05 4.60 -3.96
CA PHE A 22 31.93 3.73 -4.32
C PHE A 22 31.32 3.01 -3.11
N PHE A 23 32.14 2.71 -2.09
CA PHE A 23 31.67 2.11 -0.84
C PHE A 23 30.89 3.09 0.06
N PHE A 24 31.17 4.39 -0.04
CA PHE A 24 30.48 5.42 0.74
C PHE A 24 29.14 5.87 0.11
N LEU A 25 28.87 5.51 -1.15
CA LEU A 25 27.62 5.83 -1.84
C LEU A 25 26.48 4.83 -1.61
N GLN A 26 26.64 3.89 -0.71
CA GLN A 26 25.56 3.01 -0.25
C GLN A 26 24.63 3.80 0.66
N THR A 27 23.82 4.68 0.06
CA THR A 27 22.70 5.27 0.78
C THR A 27 21.70 4.15 1.09
N THR A 28 21.63 3.75 2.35
CA THR A 28 20.54 2.90 2.83
C THR A 28 19.23 3.66 2.61
N SER A 29 18.47 3.24 1.61
CA SER A 29 17.11 3.71 1.43
C SER A 29 16.30 3.21 2.62
N TYR A 30 16.07 4.07 3.61
CA TYR A 30 15.09 3.83 4.65
C TYR A 30 13.71 3.86 4.01
N SER A 31 13.15 2.70 3.75
CA SER A 31 11.74 2.56 3.46
C SER A 31 10.97 3.01 4.70
N ASN A 32 10.14 4.04 4.55
CA ASN A 32 9.29 4.54 5.62
C ASN A 32 8.13 3.54 5.83
N GLU A 33 8.39 2.44 6.55
CA GLU A 33 7.36 1.44 6.93
C GLU A 33 6.25 2.04 7.81
N SER A 34 6.48 3.21 8.41
CA SER A 34 5.54 3.87 9.32
C SER A 34 4.25 4.37 8.65
N LEU A 35 4.24 4.51 7.33
CA LEU A 35 3.06 4.96 6.55
C LEU A 35 2.05 3.82 6.27
N PHE A 36 2.46 2.56 6.41
CA PHE A 36 1.57 1.41 6.19
C PHE A 36 0.96 0.94 7.50
N GLY A 37 -0.38 0.88 7.55
CA GLY A 37 -1.09 0.38 8.70
C GLY A 37 -1.26 -1.13 8.70
N LYS A 38 -1.54 -1.68 9.87
CA LYS A 38 -1.90 -3.10 10.08
C LYS A 38 -3.39 -3.32 10.10
N PHE A 39 -4.16 -2.25 10.36
CA PHE A 39 -5.61 -2.29 10.46
C PHE A 39 -6.24 -1.22 9.57
N VAL A 40 -7.41 -1.57 9.01
CA VAL A 40 -8.26 -0.68 8.22
C VAL A 40 -9.63 -0.60 8.86
N GLU A 41 -10.10 0.60 9.12
CA GLU A 41 -11.49 0.86 9.49
C GLU A 41 -12.27 1.26 8.25
N ILE A 42 -13.34 0.52 7.98
CA ILE A 42 -14.31 0.82 6.93
C ILE A 42 -15.70 1.04 7.53
N LYS A 43 -16.48 1.89 6.87
CA LYS A 43 -17.89 2.08 7.15
C LYS A 43 -18.71 1.41 6.05
N ILE A 44 -19.69 0.60 6.42
CA ILE A 44 -20.58 -0.08 5.49
C ILE A 44 -21.99 0.47 5.71
N LEU A 45 -22.59 0.99 4.66
CA LEU A 45 -24.00 1.36 4.62
C LEU A 45 -24.79 0.23 3.98
N ASP A 46 -25.78 -0.25 4.69
CA ASP A 46 -26.85 -1.08 4.13
C ASP A 46 -27.94 -0.15 3.56
N LYS A 47 -28.03 -0.11 2.22
CA LYS A 47 -28.95 0.81 1.51
C LYS A 47 -30.42 0.42 1.69
N VAL A 48 -30.72 -0.83 2.03
CA VAL A 48 -32.10 -1.32 2.19
C VAL A 48 -32.72 -0.80 3.48
N ASN A 49 -31.94 -0.77 4.57
CA ASN A 49 -32.44 -0.36 5.88
C ASN A 49 -31.78 0.92 6.42
N SER A 50 -30.93 1.55 5.62
CA SER A 50 -30.16 2.77 5.95
C SER A 50 -29.28 2.61 7.20
N LYS A 51 -28.90 1.39 7.55
CA LYS A 51 -28.03 1.11 8.68
C LYS A 51 -26.56 1.26 8.33
N ASN A 52 -25.85 1.99 9.17
CA ASN A 52 -24.39 2.08 9.12
C ASN A 52 -23.76 1.09 10.10
N SER A 53 -22.71 0.42 9.65
CA SER A 53 -21.89 -0.46 10.47
C SER A 53 -20.41 -0.10 10.28
N THR A 54 -19.62 -0.14 11.34
CA THR A 54 -18.18 0.03 11.27
C THR A 54 -17.52 -1.33 11.41
N LEU A 55 -16.54 -1.61 10.55
CA LEU A 55 -15.77 -2.84 10.55
C LEU A 55 -14.29 -2.52 10.56
N VAL A 56 -13.55 -3.18 11.45
CA VAL A 56 -12.09 -3.10 11.50
C VAL A 56 -11.53 -4.38 10.90
N LEU A 57 -10.76 -4.24 9.83
CA LEU A 57 -10.11 -5.34 9.12
C LEU A 57 -8.63 -5.36 9.47
N LYS A 58 -8.09 -6.53 9.77
CA LYS A 58 -6.65 -6.72 9.83
C LYS A 58 -6.12 -6.99 8.43
N ILE A 59 -5.02 -6.34 8.07
CA ILE A 59 -4.40 -6.48 6.76
C ILE A 59 -4.05 -7.94 6.50
N GLY A 60 -4.44 -8.44 5.32
CA GLY A 60 -4.20 -9.82 4.88
C GLY A 60 -5.25 -10.83 5.35
N GLU A 61 -6.12 -10.49 6.29
CA GLU A 61 -7.18 -11.38 6.78
C GLU A 61 -8.52 -11.09 6.07
N GLU A 62 -9.27 -12.15 5.77
CA GLU A 62 -10.62 -12.05 5.22
C GLU A 62 -11.63 -12.02 6.37
N GLN A 63 -12.54 -11.06 6.34
CA GLN A 63 -13.62 -10.96 7.32
C GLN A 63 -14.99 -10.98 6.61
N LYS A 64 -15.93 -11.69 7.19
CA LYS A 64 -17.29 -11.76 6.67
C LYS A 64 -18.18 -10.69 7.30
N PHE A 65 -18.93 -10.02 6.47
CA PHE A 65 -20.02 -9.13 6.86
C PHE A 65 -21.27 -9.48 6.07
N LYS A 66 -22.23 -10.10 6.72
CA LYS A 66 -23.44 -10.66 6.09
C LYS A 66 -23.05 -11.57 4.91
N ASN A 67 -23.46 -11.22 3.69
CA ASN A 67 -23.12 -11.97 2.47
C ASN A 67 -21.82 -11.52 1.81
N LEU A 68 -21.15 -10.50 2.35
CA LEU A 68 -19.86 -10.04 1.82
C LEU A 68 -18.70 -10.71 2.53
N SER A 69 -17.68 -11.10 1.76
CA SER A 69 -16.33 -11.42 2.24
C SER A 69 -15.42 -10.27 1.85
N ILE A 70 -14.82 -9.63 2.85
CA ILE A 70 -14.00 -8.41 2.67
C ILE A 70 -12.60 -8.68 3.17
N LYS A 71 -11.60 -8.34 2.36
CA LYS A 71 -10.18 -8.44 2.68
C LYS A 71 -9.47 -7.15 2.32
N ALA A 72 -8.74 -6.59 3.27
CA ALA A 72 -7.81 -5.49 3.01
C ALA A 72 -6.41 -6.06 2.79
N LEU A 73 -5.78 -5.74 1.67
CA LEU A 73 -4.43 -6.22 1.35
C LEU A 73 -3.35 -5.25 1.81
N LYS A 74 -3.62 -3.96 1.70
CA LYS A 74 -2.71 -2.88 2.13
C LYS A 74 -3.53 -1.67 2.54
N CYS A 75 -2.98 -0.87 3.44
CA CYS A 75 -3.43 0.49 3.64
C CYS A 75 -2.25 1.43 3.91
N LYS A 76 -2.42 2.66 3.52
CA LYS A 76 -1.45 3.74 3.72
C LYS A 76 -2.18 4.94 4.30
N ASN A 77 -1.55 5.57 5.30
CA ASN A 77 -1.94 6.86 5.82
C ASN A 77 -0.83 7.86 5.50
N SER A 78 -1.13 8.87 4.71
CA SER A 78 -0.18 9.91 4.32
C SER A 78 -0.48 11.24 5.03
N GLU A 79 -0.80 11.21 6.32
CA GLU A 79 -1.15 12.40 7.13
C GLU A 79 -0.07 13.49 7.15
N PHE A 80 1.17 13.14 6.83
CA PHE A 80 2.30 14.08 6.82
C PHE A 80 2.62 14.68 5.45
N ASP A 81 1.87 14.28 4.40
CA ASP A 81 2.02 14.87 3.08
C ASP A 81 1.25 16.20 3.00
N ASP A 82 1.64 17.07 2.06
CA ASP A 82 0.95 18.34 1.78
C ASP A 82 -0.54 18.14 1.43
N ASN A 83 -0.90 16.95 0.98
CA ASN A 83 -2.26 16.53 0.68
C ASN A 83 -2.52 15.18 1.37
N PRO A 84 -2.90 15.20 2.67
CA PRO A 84 -3.10 13.97 3.44
C PRO A 84 -4.22 13.11 2.85
N GLU A 85 -3.91 11.84 2.60
CA GLU A 85 -4.86 10.88 2.05
C GLU A 85 -4.71 9.54 2.76
N ILE A 86 -5.83 8.90 3.02
CA ILE A 86 -5.87 7.51 3.46
C ILE A 86 -6.28 6.65 2.27
N THR A 87 -5.46 5.67 1.95
CA THR A 87 -5.72 4.74 0.86
C THR A 87 -5.71 3.31 1.36
N ALA A 88 -6.56 2.46 0.78
CA ALA A 88 -6.53 1.02 1.05
C ALA A 88 -6.83 0.23 -0.22
N TYR A 89 -6.20 -0.94 -0.33
CA TYR A 89 -6.53 -1.91 -1.38
C TYR A 89 -7.48 -2.94 -0.80
N LEU A 90 -8.71 -2.94 -1.28
CA LEU A 90 -9.77 -3.84 -0.82
C LEU A 90 -10.14 -4.87 -1.89
N GLN A 91 -10.44 -6.07 -1.42
CA GLN A 91 -11.08 -7.13 -2.19
C GLN A 91 -12.40 -7.47 -1.53
N VAL A 92 -13.48 -7.40 -2.28
CA VAL A 92 -14.83 -7.71 -1.80
C VAL A 92 -15.46 -8.74 -2.71
N LYS A 93 -16.00 -9.80 -2.11
CA LYS A 93 -16.79 -10.83 -2.78
C LYS A 93 -18.20 -10.80 -2.24
N ASP A 94 -19.19 -10.93 -3.09
CA ASP A 94 -20.56 -11.24 -2.67
C ASP A 94 -20.79 -12.75 -2.79
N ASN A 95 -20.99 -13.40 -1.65
CA ASN A 95 -21.18 -14.86 -1.58
C ASN A 95 -22.54 -15.33 -2.13
N ASN A 96 -23.48 -14.41 -2.40
CA ASN A 96 -24.76 -14.73 -3.01
C ASN A 96 -24.67 -14.79 -4.55
N ILE A 97 -23.65 -14.19 -5.14
CA ILE A 97 -23.46 -14.21 -6.59
C ILE A 97 -22.86 -15.56 -7.00
N LYS A 98 -23.69 -16.42 -7.59
CA LYS A 98 -23.28 -17.76 -8.08
C LYS A 98 -22.52 -17.71 -9.40
N ASN A 99 -22.27 -16.52 -9.97
CA ASN A 99 -21.56 -16.38 -11.22
C ASN A 99 -20.08 -16.70 -11.05
N LYS A 100 -19.63 -17.82 -11.60
CA LYS A 100 -18.24 -18.30 -11.51
C LYS A 100 -17.22 -17.39 -12.19
N ASP A 101 -17.68 -16.50 -13.08
CA ASP A 101 -16.81 -15.60 -13.85
C ASP A 101 -16.41 -14.32 -13.12
N LYS A 102 -17.17 -13.93 -12.08
CA LYS A 102 -16.84 -12.77 -11.23
C LYS A 102 -16.40 -13.21 -9.84
N VAL A 103 -15.08 -13.31 -9.66
CA VAL A 103 -14.50 -13.68 -8.35
C VAL A 103 -14.68 -12.57 -7.32
N PHE A 104 -14.62 -11.30 -7.75
CA PHE A 104 -14.74 -10.13 -6.88
C PHE A 104 -15.83 -9.18 -7.39
N THR A 105 -16.63 -8.66 -6.47
CA THR A 105 -17.53 -7.52 -6.73
C THR A 105 -16.74 -6.21 -6.78
N PHE A 106 -15.67 -6.14 -5.98
CA PHE A 106 -14.72 -5.04 -5.97
C PHE A 106 -13.30 -5.57 -5.73
N ASN A 107 -12.34 -5.05 -6.50
CA ASN A 107 -10.93 -5.39 -6.34
C ASN A 107 -10.09 -4.18 -6.78
N GLY A 108 -9.67 -3.36 -5.83
CA GLY A 108 -8.97 -2.13 -6.17
C GLY A 108 -8.65 -1.22 -5.00
N TRP A 109 -8.02 -0.10 -5.34
CA TRP A 109 -7.74 0.97 -4.39
C TRP A 109 -8.99 1.79 -4.10
N THR A 110 -9.18 2.12 -2.84
CA THR A 110 -10.19 3.06 -2.36
C THR A 110 -9.52 4.20 -1.58
N PHE A 111 -10.17 5.37 -1.58
CA PHE A 111 -9.63 6.62 -1.06
C PHE A 111 -10.62 7.20 -0.05
N ALA A 112 -10.12 7.67 1.10
CA ALA A 112 -11.00 8.21 2.14
C ALA A 112 -11.58 9.57 1.78
N SER A 113 -10.78 10.46 1.17
CA SER A 113 -11.20 11.80 0.75
C SER A 113 -12.04 11.79 -0.53
N SER A 114 -11.81 10.80 -1.41
CA SER A 114 -12.40 10.76 -2.74
C SER A 114 -12.92 9.36 -3.08
N PRO A 115 -13.97 8.87 -2.39
CA PRO A 115 -14.49 7.51 -2.59
C PRO A 115 -15.09 7.30 -3.99
N THR A 116 -15.39 8.37 -4.72
CA THR A 116 -15.95 8.32 -6.08
C THR A 116 -14.92 8.04 -7.18
N LEU A 117 -13.61 8.10 -6.87
CA LEU A 117 -12.56 7.79 -7.86
C LEU A 117 -12.58 6.31 -8.27
N ASN A 118 -12.89 5.43 -7.34
CA ASN A 118 -13.09 4.01 -7.60
C ASN A 118 -14.21 3.50 -6.70
N PRO A 119 -15.48 3.74 -7.07
CA PRO A 119 -16.61 3.46 -6.21
C PRO A 119 -16.83 1.95 -6.06
N PHE A 120 -17.25 1.56 -4.86
CA PHE A 120 -17.81 0.24 -4.62
C PHE A 120 -19.25 0.22 -5.14
N ASP A 121 -19.45 -0.37 -6.31
CA ASP A 121 -20.77 -0.49 -6.92
C ASP A 121 -21.42 -1.83 -6.54
N HIS A 122 -22.34 -1.78 -5.58
CA HIS A 122 -23.11 -2.94 -5.13
C HIS A 122 -24.56 -2.53 -4.88
N PRO A 123 -25.56 -3.36 -5.26
CA PRO A 123 -26.96 -2.97 -5.17
C PRO A 123 -27.45 -2.71 -3.73
N ILE A 124 -26.87 -3.38 -2.74
CA ILE A 124 -27.33 -3.35 -1.36
C ILE A 124 -26.40 -2.56 -0.43
N TYR A 125 -25.10 -2.56 -0.69
CA TYR A 125 -24.10 -1.98 0.22
C TYR A 125 -23.27 -0.89 -0.44
N ASP A 126 -22.87 0.10 0.37
CA ASP A 126 -21.76 1.01 0.07
C ASP A 126 -20.67 0.82 1.11
N ILE A 127 -19.40 0.93 0.69
CA ILE A 127 -18.25 0.80 1.56
C ILE A 127 -17.39 2.05 1.43
N TRP A 128 -17.06 2.66 2.58
CA TRP A 128 -16.18 3.81 2.67
C TRP A 128 -15.00 3.53 3.56
N LEU A 129 -13.82 3.88 3.09
CA LEU A 129 -12.60 3.88 3.88
C LEU A 129 -12.65 5.01 4.92
N LYS A 130 -12.30 4.72 6.17
CA LYS A 130 -12.30 5.70 7.26
C LYS A 130 -10.92 5.93 7.83
N LYS A 131 -10.20 4.87 8.19
CA LYS A 131 -8.89 4.97 8.84
C LYS A 131 -7.96 3.84 8.41
N CYS A 132 -6.65 4.14 8.48
CA CYS A 132 -5.57 3.18 8.40
C CYS A 132 -4.66 3.41 9.60
N PHE A 133 -4.40 2.37 10.41
CA PHE A 133 -3.66 2.52 11.68
C PHE A 133 -2.91 1.24 12.06
N ASN A 134 -2.03 1.37 13.06
CA ASN A 134 -1.23 0.28 13.64
C ASN A 134 -1.80 -0.24 14.94
#